data_4bc798b1c104173345fc44c3eccdd7bb
#
_entry.id   4bc798b1c104173345fc44c3eccdd7bb
#
_cell.length_a   1.000
_cell.length_b   1.000
_cell.length_c   1.000
_cell.angle_alpha   90.00
_cell.angle_beta   90.00
_cell.angle_gamma   90.00
#
_symmetry.space_group_name_H-M   'P 1'
#
loop_
_entity.id
_entity.type
_entity.pdbx_description
1 polymer ?
#
loop_
_entity_poly.entity_id
_entity_poly.type
_entity_poly.pdbx_seq_one_letter_code
_entity_poly.pdbx_strand_id
1 'polypeptide(L)'
;AVGIAITDHCDIDGKDFDYYDFALKQYAAVEKVKAEFSGRIDVLAGIELGQGIYEREKSDLILQKNNYDIVIGSIHNLENMEDFYFLDYRKYDIKSLLTDYFNAEYELVKWGRFDTLAHLTYPLRYIFETTGEFQL
;
A
#
# COMPACT_ATOMS: atom_id res chain seq x y z
N ALA A 1 -6.75 21.12 -11.64
CA ALA A 1 -6.24 20.71 -10.32
C ALA A 1 -5.29 21.77 -9.81
N VAL A 2 -5.31 22.03 -8.51
CA VAL A 2 -4.38 22.96 -7.85
C VAL A 2 -3.15 22.21 -7.32
N GLY A 3 -3.24 20.91 -7.12
CA GLY A 3 -2.17 20.05 -6.67
C GLY A 3 -2.37 18.60 -7.07
N ILE A 4 -1.31 17.81 -6.96
CA ILE A 4 -1.28 16.37 -7.17
C ILE A 4 -0.33 15.73 -6.16
N ALA A 5 -0.71 14.59 -5.59
CA ALA A 5 0.20 13.73 -4.84
C ALA A 5 0.69 12.59 -5.74
N ILE A 6 1.99 12.31 -5.70
CA ILE A 6 2.60 11.15 -6.36
C ILE A 6 2.86 10.12 -5.25
N THR A 7 2.14 9.00 -5.32
CA THR A 7 2.08 7.97 -4.26
C THR A 7 2.41 6.60 -4.83
N ASP A 8 3.63 6.44 -5.33
CA ASP A 8 4.08 5.15 -5.86
C ASP A 8 4.06 4.08 -4.77
N HIS A 9 3.81 2.83 -5.18
CA HIS A 9 3.79 1.68 -4.29
C HIS A 9 5.16 1.38 -3.68
N CYS A 10 5.15 1.02 -2.41
CA CYS A 10 6.26 0.39 -1.71
C CYS A 10 5.69 -0.78 -0.89
N ASP A 11 5.57 -1.94 -1.53
CA ASP A 11 4.94 -3.13 -0.97
C ASP A 11 5.95 -3.94 -0.17
N ILE A 12 5.90 -3.85 1.16
CA ILE A 12 6.80 -4.54 2.08
C ILE A 12 6.27 -5.96 2.32
N ASP A 13 6.61 -6.88 1.43
CA ASP A 13 6.06 -8.24 1.39
C ASP A 13 7.03 -9.33 1.89
N GLY A 14 8.11 -8.94 2.56
CA GLY A 14 9.09 -9.87 3.14
C GLY A 14 10.03 -10.52 2.14
N LYS A 15 9.99 -10.14 0.85
CA LYS A 15 10.93 -10.62 -0.16
C LYS A 15 12.31 -9.99 0.02
N ASP A 16 13.34 -10.63 -0.54
CA ASP A 16 14.71 -10.12 -0.56
C ASP A 16 14.83 -8.94 -1.55
N PHE A 17 14.25 -7.81 -1.15
CA PHE A 17 14.24 -6.55 -1.90
C PHE A 17 14.61 -5.39 -0.99
N ASP A 18 15.43 -4.48 -1.48
CA ASP A 18 15.81 -3.28 -0.73
C ASP A 18 14.74 -2.19 -0.86
N TYR A 19 13.66 -2.35 -0.10
CA TYR A 19 12.55 -1.40 -0.03
C TYR A 19 13.00 -0.01 0.45
N TYR A 20 14.03 0.03 1.26
CA TYR A 20 14.55 1.28 1.79
C TYR A 20 15.23 2.12 0.68
N ASP A 21 16.16 1.53 -0.06
CA ASP A 21 16.81 2.20 -1.20
C ASP A 21 15.80 2.56 -2.29
N PHE A 22 14.82 1.69 -2.52
CA PHE A 22 13.73 1.94 -3.47
C PHE A 22 12.90 3.16 -3.07
N ALA A 23 12.43 3.24 -1.82
CA ALA A 23 11.65 4.36 -1.31
C ALA A 23 12.44 5.68 -1.33
N LEU A 24 13.75 5.65 -1.04
CA LEU A 24 14.62 6.82 -1.17
C LEU A 24 14.69 7.33 -2.61
N LYS A 25 14.80 6.44 -3.58
CA LYS A 25 14.87 6.80 -5.01
C LYS A 25 13.55 7.37 -5.52
N GLN A 26 12.41 6.77 -5.13
CA GLN A 26 11.09 7.30 -5.45
C GLN A 26 10.94 8.72 -4.89
N TYR A 27 11.19 8.91 -3.60
CA TYR A 27 11.10 10.21 -2.95
C TYR A 27 11.95 11.26 -3.64
N ALA A 28 13.23 10.95 -3.93
CA ALA A 28 14.13 11.85 -4.62
C ALA A 28 13.67 12.20 -6.04
N ALA A 29 13.00 11.29 -6.74
CA ALA A 29 12.43 11.56 -8.06
C ALA A 29 11.25 12.53 -7.96
N VAL A 30 10.36 12.35 -6.98
CA VAL A 30 9.22 13.26 -6.76
C VAL A 30 9.69 14.67 -6.36
N GLU A 31 10.71 14.80 -5.51
CA GLU A 31 11.27 16.10 -5.13
C GLU A 31 11.83 16.86 -6.35
N LYS A 32 12.39 16.18 -7.35
CA LYS A 32 12.79 16.81 -8.62
C LYS A 32 11.59 17.34 -9.40
N VAL A 33 10.51 16.55 -9.49
CA VAL A 33 9.26 16.97 -10.15
C VAL A 33 8.65 18.15 -9.40
N LYS A 34 8.62 18.12 -8.07
CA LYS A 34 8.14 19.21 -7.21
C LYS A 34 8.89 20.52 -7.50
N ALA A 35 10.21 20.45 -7.63
CA ALA A 35 11.03 21.60 -7.97
C ALA A 35 10.77 22.13 -9.40
N GLU A 36 10.64 21.24 -10.38
CA GLU A 36 10.39 21.58 -11.80
C GLU A 36 9.02 22.24 -11.99
N PHE A 37 8.00 21.82 -11.24
CA PHE A 37 6.63 22.33 -11.36
C PHE A 37 6.30 23.46 -10.37
N SER A 38 7.27 23.92 -9.59
CA SER A 38 7.08 24.99 -8.61
C SER A 38 6.44 26.23 -9.22
N GLY A 39 5.40 26.74 -8.57
CA GLY A 39 4.61 27.89 -9.01
C GLY A 39 3.61 27.61 -10.15
N ARG A 40 3.55 26.39 -10.68
CA ARG A 40 2.58 25.96 -11.70
C ARG A 40 1.49 25.05 -11.13
N ILE A 41 1.89 24.10 -10.28
CA ILE A 41 1.02 23.17 -9.59
C ILE A 41 1.71 22.72 -8.30
N ASP A 42 0.96 22.48 -7.24
CA ASP A 42 1.50 21.89 -6.02
C ASP A 42 1.71 20.39 -6.22
N VAL A 43 2.97 19.94 -6.14
CA VAL A 43 3.31 18.51 -6.18
C VAL A 43 3.64 18.06 -4.77
N LEU A 44 2.91 17.05 -4.28
CA LEU A 44 3.10 16.44 -2.97
C LEU A 44 3.88 15.13 -3.12
N ALA A 45 4.90 14.96 -2.28
CA ALA A 45 5.65 13.72 -2.20
C ALA A 45 4.91 12.74 -1.29
N GLY A 46 4.35 11.69 -1.87
CA GLY A 46 3.64 10.66 -1.14
C GLY A 46 4.26 9.29 -1.31
N ILE A 47 3.68 8.32 -0.63
CA ILE A 47 3.99 6.89 -0.75
C ILE A 47 2.71 6.10 -0.49
N GLU A 48 2.49 5.03 -1.25
CA GLU A 48 1.56 3.97 -0.86
C GLU A 48 2.36 2.83 -0.23
N LEU A 49 2.30 2.74 1.11
CA LEU A 49 3.01 1.74 1.88
C LEU A 49 2.15 0.50 2.04
N GLY A 50 2.40 -0.49 1.21
CA GLY A 50 1.71 -1.77 1.24
C GLY A 50 2.30 -2.72 2.29
N GLN A 51 1.42 -3.42 3.02
CA GLN A 51 1.76 -4.47 3.99
C GLN A 51 2.73 -4.03 5.11
N GLY A 52 2.79 -2.75 5.42
CA GLY A 52 3.74 -2.19 6.39
C GLY A 52 3.71 -2.81 7.78
N ILE A 53 2.60 -3.46 8.14
CA ILE A 53 2.43 -4.14 9.44
C ILE A 53 3.26 -5.42 9.57
N TYR A 54 3.67 -6.06 8.47
CA TYR A 54 4.41 -7.31 8.51
C TYR A 54 5.90 -7.10 8.82
N GLU A 55 6.45 -5.91 8.49
CA GLU A 55 7.81 -5.51 8.83
C GLU A 55 7.84 -4.08 9.37
N ARG A 56 7.22 -3.86 10.55
CA ARG A 56 7.00 -2.53 11.14
C ARG A 56 8.27 -1.71 11.33
N GLU A 57 9.37 -2.34 11.75
CA GLU A 57 10.65 -1.63 11.93
C GLU A 57 11.19 -1.08 10.61
N LYS A 58 11.11 -1.87 9.54
CA LYS A 58 11.52 -1.46 8.20
C LYS A 58 10.62 -0.34 7.66
N SER A 59 9.32 -0.48 7.87
CA SER A 59 8.30 0.52 7.49
C SER A 59 8.53 1.84 8.23
N ASP A 60 8.77 1.79 9.53
CA ASP A 60 9.05 2.97 10.34
C ASP A 60 10.33 3.67 9.90
N LEU A 61 11.39 2.92 9.54
CA LEU A 61 12.63 3.50 9.00
C LEU A 61 12.39 4.24 7.67
N ILE A 62 11.60 3.67 6.77
CA ILE A 62 11.24 4.30 5.49
C ILE A 62 10.49 5.62 5.74
N LEU A 63 9.49 5.59 6.62
CA LEU A 63 8.67 6.77 6.92
C LEU A 63 9.45 7.87 7.67
N GLN A 64 10.40 7.50 8.52
CA GLN A 64 11.23 8.47 9.26
C GLN A 64 12.29 9.14 8.39
N LYS A 65 12.75 8.46 7.34
CA LYS A 65 13.87 8.94 6.52
C LYS A 65 13.47 9.98 5.50
N ASN A 66 12.25 9.91 5.02
CA ASN A 66 11.70 10.82 4.02
C ASN A 66 10.62 11.70 4.65
N ASN A 67 10.52 12.93 4.21
CA ASN A 67 9.50 13.86 4.69
C ASN A 67 8.29 13.81 3.74
N TYR A 68 7.55 12.69 3.79
CA TYR A 68 6.35 12.53 2.97
C TYR A 68 5.26 13.54 3.35
N ASP A 69 4.66 14.14 2.34
CA ASP A 69 3.48 15.02 2.48
C ASP A 69 2.19 14.19 2.71
N ILE A 70 2.16 12.94 2.23
CA ILE A 70 1.04 12.00 2.42
C ILE A 70 1.53 10.56 2.40
N VAL A 71 1.01 9.75 3.31
CA VAL A 71 1.22 8.30 3.39
C VAL A 71 -0.11 7.59 3.25
N ILE A 72 -0.21 6.70 2.28
CA ILE A 72 -1.34 5.78 2.09
C ILE A 72 -0.94 4.42 2.67
N GLY A 73 -1.79 3.84 3.51
CA GLY A 73 -1.61 2.47 4.01
C GLY A 73 -2.49 1.51 3.23
N SER A 74 -1.95 0.37 2.81
CA SER A 74 -2.67 -0.64 2.02
C SER A 74 -2.29 -2.07 2.40
N ILE A 75 -3.17 -3.02 2.07
CA ILE A 75 -2.93 -4.46 2.16
C ILE A 75 -3.25 -5.08 0.79
N HIS A 76 -2.22 -5.52 0.07
CA HIS A 76 -2.35 -6.17 -1.23
C HIS A 76 -2.24 -7.71 -1.14
N ASN A 77 -1.63 -8.22 -0.07
CA ASN A 77 -1.53 -9.65 0.23
C ASN A 77 -1.56 -9.90 1.73
N LEU A 78 -1.88 -11.10 2.14
CA LEU A 78 -1.63 -11.56 3.50
C LEU A 78 -0.17 -12.01 3.65
N GLU A 79 0.29 -12.09 4.88
CA GLU A 79 1.66 -12.50 5.18
C GLU A 79 1.98 -13.85 4.55
N ASN A 80 3.09 -13.93 3.82
CA ASN A 80 3.54 -15.12 3.08
C ASN A 80 2.59 -15.59 1.96
N MET A 81 1.69 -14.74 1.48
CA MET A 81 0.83 -15.02 0.33
C MET A 81 1.24 -14.16 -0.88
N GLU A 82 0.80 -14.60 -2.06
CA GLU A 82 0.83 -13.75 -3.26
C GLU A 82 -0.22 -12.63 -3.14
N ASP A 83 -0.01 -11.55 -3.91
CA ASP A 83 -1.01 -10.49 -4.05
C ASP A 83 -2.37 -11.06 -4.45
N PHE A 84 -3.43 -10.52 -3.86
CA PHE A 84 -4.81 -10.90 -4.13
C PHE A 84 -5.18 -10.87 -5.62
N TYR A 85 -4.51 -10.03 -6.41
CA TYR A 85 -4.67 -9.99 -7.86
C TYR A 85 -4.31 -11.32 -8.53
N PHE A 86 -3.32 -12.07 -8.02
CA PHE A 86 -2.83 -13.29 -8.63
C PHE A 86 -3.48 -14.57 -8.09
N LEU A 87 -4.35 -14.48 -7.07
CA LEU A 87 -4.92 -15.66 -6.43
C LEU A 87 -5.95 -16.37 -7.31
N ASP A 88 -5.88 -17.70 -7.33
CA ASP A 88 -6.97 -18.56 -7.81
C ASP A 88 -7.98 -18.80 -6.68
N TYR A 89 -8.96 -17.94 -6.59
CA TYR A 89 -9.95 -17.93 -5.51
C TYR A 89 -10.76 -19.22 -5.36
N ARG A 90 -10.80 -20.10 -6.38
CA ARG A 90 -11.43 -21.41 -6.31
C ARG A 90 -10.72 -22.37 -5.35
N LYS A 91 -9.49 -22.06 -4.95
CA LYS A 91 -8.66 -22.85 -4.03
C LYS A 91 -8.79 -22.42 -2.58
N TYR A 92 -9.54 -21.37 -2.29
CA TYR A 92 -9.63 -20.77 -0.97
C TYR A 92 -11.04 -20.84 -0.40
N ASP A 93 -11.16 -20.98 0.92
CA ASP A 93 -12.36 -20.64 1.64
C ASP A 93 -12.46 -19.10 1.69
N ILE A 94 -13.38 -18.55 0.92
CA ILE A 94 -13.50 -17.09 0.73
C ILE A 94 -13.83 -16.39 2.04
N LYS A 95 -14.66 -16.98 2.88
CA LYS A 95 -15.04 -16.38 4.16
C LYS A 95 -13.84 -16.29 5.10
N SER A 96 -13.03 -17.32 5.17
CA SER A 96 -11.79 -17.33 5.97
C SER A 96 -10.81 -16.30 5.43
N LEU A 97 -10.57 -16.31 4.11
CA LEU A 97 -9.67 -15.36 3.45
C LEU A 97 -10.05 -13.91 3.71
N LEU A 98 -11.34 -13.57 3.58
CA LEU A 98 -11.82 -12.21 3.86
C LEU A 98 -11.74 -11.86 5.35
N THR A 99 -11.97 -12.82 6.24
CA THR A 99 -11.79 -12.61 7.68
C THR A 99 -10.34 -12.25 7.99
N ASP A 100 -9.39 -12.98 7.43
CA ASP A 100 -7.96 -12.72 7.62
C ASP A 100 -7.54 -11.38 7.00
N TYR A 101 -8.08 -11.05 5.82
CA TYR A 101 -7.86 -9.75 5.18
C TYR A 101 -8.34 -8.59 6.05
N PHE A 102 -9.58 -8.62 6.54
CA PHE A 102 -10.11 -7.54 7.38
C PHE A 102 -9.44 -7.47 8.75
N ASN A 103 -8.94 -8.59 9.27
CA ASN A 103 -8.09 -8.58 10.46
C ASN A 103 -6.75 -7.86 10.19
N ALA A 104 -6.12 -8.10 9.04
CA ALA A 104 -4.91 -7.40 8.64
C ALA A 104 -5.16 -5.89 8.45
N GLU A 105 -6.27 -5.50 7.82
CA GLU A 105 -6.70 -4.09 7.70
C GLU A 105 -6.93 -3.45 9.08
N TYR A 106 -7.55 -4.17 10.01
CA TYR A 106 -7.74 -3.70 11.38
C TYR A 106 -6.40 -3.48 12.10
N GLU A 107 -5.45 -4.40 11.97
CA GLU A 107 -4.09 -4.23 12.53
C GLU A 107 -3.33 -3.09 11.86
N LEU A 108 -3.52 -2.87 10.55
CA LEU A 108 -2.96 -1.72 9.84
C LEU A 108 -3.50 -0.41 10.42
N VAL A 109 -4.81 -0.31 10.62
CA VAL A 109 -5.45 0.87 11.25
C VAL A 109 -4.95 1.08 12.69
N LYS A 110 -4.77 0.02 13.47
CA LYS A 110 -4.21 0.11 14.83
C LYS A 110 -2.75 0.59 14.84
N TRP A 111 -1.97 0.18 13.86
CA TRP A 111 -0.61 0.66 13.71
C TRP A 111 -0.58 2.16 13.39
N GLY A 112 -1.50 2.66 12.55
CA GLY A 112 -1.81 4.08 12.40
C GLY A 112 -0.66 4.95 11.89
N ARG A 113 0.26 4.42 11.07
CA ARG A 113 1.42 5.14 10.54
C ARG A 113 1.17 5.68 9.13
N PHE A 114 -0.05 6.03 8.82
CA PHE A 114 -0.48 6.55 7.53
C PHE A 114 -1.57 7.61 7.71
N ASP A 115 -1.79 8.43 6.67
CA ASP A 115 -2.78 9.50 6.65
C ASP A 115 -4.13 9.02 6.13
N THR A 116 -4.13 8.08 5.19
CA THR A 116 -5.35 7.51 4.59
C THR A 116 -5.21 6.03 4.33
N LEU A 117 -6.30 5.29 4.57
CA LEU A 117 -6.41 3.88 4.22
C LEU A 117 -6.82 3.75 2.75
N ALA A 118 -6.12 2.89 2.01
CA ALA A 118 -6.48 2.56 0.63
C ALA A 118 -7.64 1.53 0.60
N HIS A 119 -8.28 1.45 -0.53
CA HIS A 119 -9.19 0.41 -1.03
C HIS A 119 -9.56 -0.74 -0.06
N LEU A 120 -10.31 -0.44 1.00
CA LEU A 120 -10.78 -1.38 2.03
C LEU A 120 -11.40 -2.69 1.50
N THR A 121 -11.76 -2.74 0.23
CA THR A 121 -12.41 -3.89 -0.41
C THR A 121 -11.55 -4.51 -1.52
N TYR A 122 -10.23 -4.36 -1.45
CA TYR A 122 -9.31 -4.75 -2.51
C TYR A 122 -9.53 -6.18 -3.06
N PRO A 123 -9.63 -7.26 -2.24
CA PRO A 123 -9.83 -8.61 -2.77
C PRO A 123 -11.23 -8.85 -3.35
N LEU A 124 -12.26 -8.09 -2.93
CA LEU A 124 -13.65 -8.39 -3.31
C LEU A 124 -13.89 -8.34 -4.83
N ARG A 125 -13.23 -7.41 -5.54
CA ARG A 125 -13.37 -7.31 -7.00
C ARG A 125 -12.83 -8.55 -7.70
N TYR A 126 -11.70 -9.10 -7.26
CA TYR A 126 -11.09 -10.29 -7.86
C TYR A 126 -11.85 -11.56 -7.51
N ILE A 127 -12.41 -11.64 -6.30
CA ILE A 127 -13.34 -12.70 -5.90
C ILE A 127 -14.54 -12.68 -6.84
N PHE A 128 -15.16 -11.51 -7.06
CA PHE A 128 -16.30 -11.37 -7.96
C PHE A 128 -15.95 -11.74 -9.41
N GLU A 129 -14.81 -11.28 -9.94
CA GLU A 129 -14.34 -11.61 -11.28
C GLU A 129 -14.13 -13.11 -11.47
N THR A 130 -13.72 -13.83 -10.42
CA THR A 130 -13.45 -15.28 -10.47
C THR A 130 -14.67 -16.13 -10.20
N THR A 131 -15.56 -15.74 -9.28
CA THR A 131 -16.69 -16.55 -8.80
C THR A 131 -18.03 -16.11 -9.39
N GLY A 132 -18.13 -14.86 -9.86
CA GLY A 132 -19.38 -14.23 -10.31
C GLY A 132 -20.32 -13.82 -9.17
N GLU A 133 -19.89 -13.95 -7.92
CA GLU A 133 -20.71 -13.66 -6.73
C GLU A 133 -20.00 -12.70 -5.78
N PHE A 134 -20.77 -11.78 -5.17
CA PHE A 134 -20.30 -11.01 -4.02
C PHE A 134 -20.53 -11.86 -2.76
N GLN A 135 -19.46 -12.34 -2.17
CA GLN A 135 -19.47 -13.05 -0.90
C GLN A 135 -19.06 -12.06 0.22
N LEU A 136 -20.05 -11.61 0.99
CA LEU A 136 -19.88 -10.80 2.19
C LEU A 136 -20.22 -11.61 3.43
#